data_9ff28f56a7c5b42fc2038a04e1409cb7
#
_entry.id   9ff28f56a7c5b42fc2038a04e1409cb7
#
_cell.length_a   1.000
_cell.length_b   1.000
_cell.length_c   1.000
_cell.angle_alpha   90.00
_cell.angle_beta   90.00
_cell.angle_gamma   90.00
#
_symmetry.space_group_name_H-M   'P 1'
#
loop_
_entity.id
_entity.type
_entity.pdbx_description
1 polymer ?
#
loop_
_entity_poly.entity_id
_entity_poly.type
_entity_poly.pdbx_seq_one_letter_code
_entity_poly.pdbx_strand_id
1 'polypeptide(L)'
;MPTAQSDSWTHLPAPAQRESLDFQARYTAAEYARLQQGNIPQDMDDKWFIYMQDGWLRLHRSWTGIWIYGLRLEQDGEEWTIAETWVNRDPEQYRITDARRDMEILEGLLTRLLTQPSA
;
A
#
# COMPACT_ATOMS: atom_id res chain seq x y z
N MET A 1 2.97 18.18 -4.86
CA MET A 1 1.98 17.41 -4.09
C MET A 1 2.58 17.00 -2.76
N PRO A 2 1.87 17.18 -1.64
CA PRO A 2 2.43 16.79 -0.35
C PRO A 2 2.60 15.27 -0.24
N THR A 3 3.62 14.88 0.48
CA THR A 3 3.86 13.46 0.77
C THR A 3 2.83 12.98 1.78
N ALA A 4 2.22 11.82 1.52
CA ALA A 4 1.27 11.21 2.44
C ALA A 4 1.99 10.75 3.71
N GLN A 5 1.42 11.07 4.86
CA GLN A 5 1.96 10.74 6.19
C GLN A 5 0.83 10.17 7.06
N SER A 6 1.20 9.60 8.20
CA SER A 6 0.23 8.97 9.09
C SER A 6 -0.90 9.92 9.54
N ASP A 7 -0.65 11.21 9.62
CA ASP A 7 -1.65 12.21 10.02
C ASP A 7 -2.38 12.84 8.84
N SER A 8 -2.09 12.44 7.61
CA SER A 8 -2.75 13.00 6.41
C SER A 8 -4.20 12.56 6.26
N TRP A 9 -4.58 11.47 6.89
CA TRP A 9 -5.92 10.89 6.74
C TRP A 9 -6.25 9.99 7.93
N THR A 10 -7.54 9.77 8.18
CA THR A 10 -7.98 8.84 9.20
C THR A 10 -7.61 7.40 8.83
N HIS A 11 -7.06 6.64 9.76
CA HIS A 11 -6.67 5.26 9.51
C HIS A 11 -6.76 4.44 10.81
N LEU A 12 -6.90 3.12 10.64
CA LEU A 12 -6.97 2.16 11.73
C LEU A 12 -5.66 1.38 11.84
N PRO A 13 -5.38 0.78 13.01
CA PRO A 13 -4.18 -0.05 13.18
C PRO A 13 -4.25 -1.35 12.37
N ALA A 14 -3.13 -2.07 12.32
CA ALA A 14 -3.04 -3.33 11.59
C ALA A 14 -4.03 -4.35 12.15
N PRO A 15 -4.67 -5.15 11.28
CA PRO A 15 -5.58 -6.21 11.72
C PRO A 15 -4.80 -7.33 12.41
N ALA A 16 -5.47 -8.02 13.34
CA ALA A 16 -4.91 -9.19 14.01
C ALA A 16 -4.84 -10.39 13.05
N GLN A 17 -5.83 -10.51 12.15
CA GLN A 17 -5.90 -11.60 11.18
C GLN A 17 -5.33 -11.14 9.84
N ARG A 18 -4.22 -11.75 9.43
CA ARG A 18 -3.49 -11.40 8.21
C ARG A 18 -3.01 -12.66 7.52
N GLU A 19 -2.86 -12.57 6.20
CA GLU A 19 -2.28 -13.64 5.39
C GLU A 19 -1.09 -13.10 4.61
N SER A 20 0.03 -13.83 4.63
CA SER A 20 1.19 -13.47 3.82
C SER A 20 0.88 -13.70 2.34
N LEU A 21 1.32 -12.76 1.50
CA LEU A 21 1.20 -12.88 0.05
C LEU A 21 2.59 -13.05 -0.56
N ASP A 22 2.69 -13.89 -1.57
CA ASP A 22 3.92 -14.07 -2.35
C ASP A 22 3.95 -13.04 -3.49
N PHE A 23 3.98 -11.77 -3.12
CA PHE A 23 4.03 -10.66 -4.07
C PHE A 23 5.47 -10.18 -4.18
N GLN A 24 6.05 -10.31 -5.37
CA GLN A 24 7.44 -9.95 -5.63
C GLN A 24 7.52 -8.83 -6.65
N ALA A 25 8.37 -7.85 -6.37
CA ALA A 25 8.62 -6.76 -7.29
C ALA A 25 9.96 -6.10 -6.93
N ARG A 26 10.51 -5.37 -7.90
CA ARG A 26 11.75 -4.63 -7.74
C ARG A 26 11.54 -3.23 -8.27
N TYR A 27 11.98 -2.23 -7.53
CA TYR A 27 11.77 -0.83 -7.87
C TYR A 27 13.09 -0.09 -7.94
N THR A 28 13.18 0.84 -8.89
CA THR A 28 14.30 1.77 -8.96
C THR A 28 14.21 2.78 -7.82
N ALA A 29 15.30 3.55 -7.59
CA ALA A 29 15.28 4.61 -6.59
C ALA A 29 14.19 5.65 -6.89
N ALA A 30 13.97 5.98 -8.17
CA ALA A 30 12.92 6.92 -8.57
C ALA A 30 11.52 6.37 -8.27
N GLU A 31 11.31 5.10 -8.56
CA GLU A 31 10.04 4.43 -8.26
C GLU A 31 9.79 4.35 -6.75
N TYR A 32 10.83 4.02 -5.98
CA TYR A 32 10.72 3.98 -4.52
C TYR A 32 10.36 5.35 -3.95
N ALA A 33 10.98 6.41 -4.47
CA ALA A 33 10.64 7.78 -4.07
C ALA A 33 9.17 8.09 -4.34
N ARG A 34 8.63 7.60 -5.47
CA ARG A 34 7.22 7.78 -5.80
C ARG A 34 6.32 7.01 -4.82
N LEU A 35 6.71 5.78 -4.46
CA LEU A 35 5.97 5.02 -3.44
C LEU A 35 5.96 5.74 -2.09
N GLN A 36 7.07 6.39 -1.71
CA GLN A 36 7.16 7.14 -0.47
C GLN A 36 6.22 8.36 -0.44
N GLN A 37 5.91 8.94 -1.58
CA GLN A 37 4.94 10.02 -1.65
C GLN A 37 3.53 9.54 -1.30
N GLY A 38 3.21 8.31 -1.65
CA GLY A 38 1.93 7.71 -1.36
C GLY A 38 0.78 8.37 -2.08
N ASN A 39 -0.41 8.30 -1.49
CA ASN A 39 -1.62 8.88 -2.05
C ASN A 39 -2.52 9.39 -0.94
N ILE A 40 -2.82 10.69 -0.95
CA ILE A 40 -3.81 11.29 -0.06
C ILE A 40 -5.11 11.38 -0.86
N PRO A 41 -6.24 10.79 -0.37
CA PRO A 41 -7.50 10.83 -1.11
C PRO A 41 -7.94 12.27 -1.38
N GLN A 42 -8.33 12.57 -2.62
CA GLN A 42 -8.70 13.90 -3.04
C GLN A 42 -10.21 14.10 -3.18
N ASP A 43 -10.95 12.99 -3.35
CA ASP A 43 -12.41 13.02 -3.46
C ASP A 43 -12.99 11.66 -3.06
N MET A 44 -14.31 11.52 -3.14
CA MET A 44 -15.00 10.29 -2.75
C MET A 44 -14.73 9.10 -3.66
N ASP A 45 -14.27 9.36 -4.88
CA ASP A 45 -13.94 8.29 -5.82
C ASP A 45 -12.53 7.75 -5.59
N ASP A 46 -11.68 8.49 -4.89
CA ASP A 46 -10.34 8.06 -4.53
C ASP A 46 -10.40 7.21 -3.26
N LYS A 47 -10.40 5.90 -3.44
CA LYS A 47 -10.75 4.94 -2.39
C LYS A 47 -9.58 4.50 -1.52
N TRP A 48 -8.38 4.99 -1.79
CA TRP A 48 -7.17 4.52 -1.11
C TRP A 48 -6.39 5.66 -0.49
N PHE A 49 -6.03 5.48 0.79
CA PHE A 49 -5.02 6.26 1.49
C PHE A 49 -3.76 5.41 1.60
N ILE A 50 -2.68 5.87 1.01
CA ILE A 50 -1.42 5.11 0.94
C ILE A 50 -0.30 5.99 1.48
N TYR A 51 0.45 5.47 2.47
CA TYR A 51 1.61 6.18 2.99
C TYR A 51 2.70 5.20 3.42
N MET A 52 3.94 5.71 3.49
CA MET A 52 5.11 4.94 3.88
C MET A 52 5.54 5.35 5.28
N GLN A 53 5.73 4.37 6.17
CA GLN A 53 6.28 4.61 7.50
C GLN A 53 7.04 3.38 7.97
N ASP A 54 8.23 3.58 8.53
CA ASP A 54 9.06 2.52 9.11
C ASP A 54 9.37 1.39 8.13
N GLY A 55 9.54 1.72 6.86
CA GLY A 55 9.83 0.75 5.81
C GLY A 55 8.62 0.01 5.26
N TRP A 56 7.44 0.28 5.78
CA TRP A 56 6.20 -0.32 5.33
C TRP A 56 5.39 0.64 4.49
N LEU A 57 5.02 0.20 3.28
CA LEU A 57 4.00 0.88 2.48
C LEU A 57 2.64 0.38 2.97
N ARG A 58 1.80 1.31 3.41
CA ARG A 58 0.54 1.01 4.08
C ARG A 58 -0.63 1.46 3.21
N LEU A 59 -1.47 0.50 2.81
CA LEU A 59 -2.59 0.76 1.92
C LEU A 59 -3.89 0.61 2.70
N HIS A 60 -4.53 1.75 2.98
CA HIS A 60 -5.77 1.85 3.74
C HIS A 60 -6.93 2.24 2.82
N ARG A 61 -8.14 1.77 3.16
CA ARG A 61 -9.35 2.27 2.51
C ARG A 61 -9.64 3.68 3.01
N SER A 62 -9.90 4.60 2.09
CA SER A 62 -10.09 6.01 2.46
C SER A 62 -11.36 6.24 3.27
N TRP A 63 -12.42 5.49 2.99
CA TRP A 63 -13.72 5.69 3.63
C TRP A 63 -13.77 5.14 5.06
N THR A 64 -13.07 4.04 5.32
CA THR A 64 -13.14 3.35 6.61
C THR A 64 -11.86 3.48 7.43
N GLY A 65 -10.74 3.78 6.77
CA GLY A 65 -9.43 3.77 7.39
C GLY A 65 -8.84 2.38 7.58
N ILE A 66 -9.53 1.33 7.16
CA ILE A 66 -9.09 -0.05 7.36
C ILE A 66 -7.81 -0.31 6.57
N TRP A 67 -6.79 -0.86 7.25
CA TRP A 67 -5.51 -1.21 6.64
C TRP A 67 -5.67 -2.58 5.94
N ILE A 68 -5.62 -2.57 4.61
CA ILE A 68 -5.88 -3.76 3.80
C ILE A 68 -4.58 -4.48 3.43
N TYR A 69 -3.57 -3.75 2.93
CA TYR A 69 -2.29 -4.34 2.48
C TYR A 69 -1.11 -3.67 3.17
N GLY A 70 -0.10 -4.48 3.52
CA GLY A 70 1.18 -3.97 4.00
C GLY A 70 2.31 -4.58 3.19
N LEU A 71 3.23 -3.74 2.71
CA LEU A 71 4.42 -4.16 1.99
C LEU A 71 5.65 -3.58 2.68
N ARG A 72 6.55 -4.44 3.11
CA ARG A 72 7.84 -4.00 3.66
C ARG A 72 8.89 -4.07 2.56
N LEU A 73 9.60 -2.95 2.36
CA LEU A 73 10.60 -2.83 1.32
C LEU A 73 12.00 -2.76 1.94
N GLU A 74 12.97 -3.36 1.24
CA GLU A 74 14.38 -3.36 1.62
C GLU A 74 15.22 -2.87 0.45
N GLN A 75 16.26 -2.12 0.75
CA GLN A 75 17.21 -1.67 -0.25
C GLN A 75 18.13 -2.82 -0.64
N ASP A 76 18.32 -2.98 -1.96
CA ASP A 76 19.23 -3.96 -2.53
C ASP A 76 20.10 -3.26 -3.59
N GLY A 77 21.27 -2.80 -3.18
CA GLY A 77 22.11 -1.98 -4.03
C GLY A 77 21.47 -0.63 -4.31
N GLU A 78 21.25 -0.32 -5.58
CA GLU A 78 20.59 0.92 -6.01
C GLU A 78 19.08 0.75 -6.18
N GLU A 79 18.57 -0.45 -5.94
CA GLU A 79 17.16 -0.76 -6.12
C GLU A 79 16.51 -1.15 -4.80
N TRP A 80 15.20 -1.32 -4.83
CA TRP A 80 14.41 -1.71 -3.66
C TRP A 80 13.58 -2.94 -3.99
N THR A 81 13.53 -3.90 -3.07
CA THR A 81 12.76 -5.13 -3.24
C THR A 81 11.70 -5.24 -2.15
N ILE A 82 10.67 -6.03 -2.42
CA ILE A 82 9.66 -6.34 -1.42
C ILE A 82 10.15 -7.49 -0.57
N ALA A 83 10.32 -7.24 0.74
CA ALA A 83 10.77 -8.24 1.69
C ALA A 83 9.62 -9.03 2.29
N GLU A 84 8.46 -8.38 2.45
CA GLU A 84 7.29 -9.01 3.07
C GLU A 84 6.02 -8.32 2.58
N THR A 85 4.97 -9.12 2.31
CA THR A 85 3.65 -8.61 1.94
C THR A 85 2.59 -9.38 2.71
N TRP A 86 1.58 -8.67 3.22
CA TRP A 86 0.43 -9.31 3.85
C TRP A 86 -0.85 -8.60 3.46
N VAL A 87 -1.97 -9.31 3.62
CA VAL A 87 -3.30 -8.80 3.38
C VAL A 87 -4.17 -9.03 4.61
N ASN A 88 -5.10 -8.11 4.84
CA ASN A 88 -6.08 -8.20 5.91
C ASN A 88 -7.02 -9.38 5.67
N ARG A 89 -7.18 -10.25 6.68
CA ARG A 89 -8.12 -11.39 6.63
C ARG A 89 -9.16 -11.33 7.73
N ASP A 90 -9.36 -10.18 8.34
CA ASP A 90 -10.46 -9.97 9.27
C ASP A 90 -11.75 -9.90 8.45
N PRO A 91 -12.68 -10.88 8.58
CA PRO A 91 -13.86 -10.93 7.75
C PRO A 91 -14.84 -9.77 8.00
N GLU A 92 -14.71 -9.08 9.13
CA GLU A 92 -15.50 -7.89 9.41
C GLU A 92 -14.95 -6.64 8.73
N GLN A 93 -13.68 -6.67 8.32
CA GLN A 93 -13.01 -5.54 7.68
C GLN A 93 -12.80 -5.73 6.19
N TYR A 94 -12.54 -6.97 5.76
CA TYR A 94 -12.20 -7.24 4.37
C TYR A 94 -12.72 -8.62 3.97
N ARG A 95 -13.58 -8.67 2.96
CA ARG A 95 -14.31 -9.88 2.59
C ARG A 95 -13.67 -10.75 1.53
N ILE A 96 -12.68 -10.24 0.81
CA ILE A 96 -11.95 -11.03 -0.17
C ILE A 96 -11.07 -12.03 0.58
N THR A 97 -11.07 -13.28 0.14
CA THR A 97 -10.29 -14.37 0.75
C THR A 97 -9.38 -15.07 -0.25
N ASP A 98 -9.34 -14.60 -1.48
CA ASP A 98 -8.57 -15.18 -2.57
C ASP A 98 -7.25 -14.41 -2.75
N ALA A 99 -6.13 -15.04 -2.37
CA ALA A 99 -4.81 -14.42 -2.46
C ALA A 99 -4.43 -14.01 -3.88
N ARG A 100 -4.87 -14.77 -4.88
CA ARG A 100 -4.62 -14.44 -6.28
C ARG A 100 -5.32 -13.13 -6.67
N ARG A 101 -6.55 -12.97 -6.23
CA ARG A 101 -7.31 -11.74 -6.45
C ARG A 101 -6.65 -10.56 -5.78
N ASP A 102 -6.15 -10.76 -4.55
CA ASP A 102 -5.44 -9.71 -3.81
C ASP A 102 -4.18 -9.27 -4.54
N MET A 103 -3.42 -10.21 -5.10
CA MET A 103 -2.21 -9.86 -5.84
C MET A 103 -2.52 -9.07 -7.10
N GLU A 104 -3.63 -9.38 -7.78
CA GLU A 104 -4.08 -8.61 -8.94
C GLU A 104 -4.46 -7.18 -8.56
N ILE A 105 -5.20 -7.02 -7.46
CA ILE A 105 -5.61 -5.71 -6.94
C ILE A 105 -4.38 -4.89 -6.56
N LEU A 106 -3.46 -5.52 -5.82
CA LEU A 106 -2.26 -4.86 -5.33
C LEU A 106 -1.36 -4.41 -6.47
N GLU A 107 -1.15 -5.27 -7.46
CA GLU A 107 -0.37 -4.92 -8.66
C GLU A 107 -0.98 -3.72 -9.39
N GLY A 108 -2.29 -3.71 -9.56
CA GLY A 108 -2.99 -2.60 -10.19
C GLY A 108 -2.84 -1.30 -9.42
N LEU A 109 -2.94 -1.35 -8.09
CA LEU A 109 -2.78 -0.17 -7.24
C LEU A 109 -1.36 0.39 -7.32
N LEU A 110 -0.35 -0.47 -7.26
CA LEU A 110 1.04 -0.04 -7.32
C LEU A 110 1.39 0.52 -8.69
N THR A 111 0.93 -0.11 -9.77
CA THR A 111 1.12 0.39 -11.13
C THR A 111 0.50 1.78 -11.27
N ARG A 112 -0.72 1.95 -10.78
CA ARG A 112 -1.41 3.24 -10.83
C ARG A 112 -0.64 4.31 -10.04
N LEU A 113 -0.16 3.94 -8.85
CA LEU A 113 0.60 4.87 -8.01
C LEU A 113 1.87 5.33 -8.70
N LEU A 114 2.60 4.39 -9.34
CA LEU A 114 3.85 4.69 -10.04
C LEU A 114 3.65 5.52 -11.32
N THR A 115 2.50 5.40 -11.95
CA THR A 115 2.21 6.10 -13.21
C THR A 115 1.51 7.44 -13.01
N GLN A 116 1.09 7.76 -11.78
CA GLN A 116 0.50 9.07 -11.49
C GLN A 116 1.56 10.17 -11.62
N PRO A 117 1.21 11.33 -12.20
CA PRO A 117 2.16 12.43 -12.25
C PRO A 117 2.42 12.93 -10.82
N SER A 118 3.72 13.13 -10.51
CA SER A 118 4.11 13.80 -9.28
C SER A 118 3.98 15.30 -9.52
N ALA A 119 2.91 15.85 -9.05
CA ALA A 119 2.68 17.30 -9.23
C ALA A 119 3.56 18.10 -8.29
#